data_7bebf538a9fcb6cfb47b9387fdd82097
#
_entry.id   7bebf538a9fcb6cfb47b9387fdd82097
#
_cell.length_a   1.000
_cell.length_b   1.000
_cell.length_c   1.000
_cell.angle_alpha   90.00
_cell.angle_beta   90.00
_cell.angle_gamma   90.00
#
_symmetry.space_group_name_H-M   'P 1'
#
loop_
_entity.id
_entity.type
_entity.pdbx_description
1 polymer ?
#
loop_
_entity_poly.entity_id
_entity_poly.type
_entity_poly.pdbx_seq_one_letter_code
_entity_poly.pdbx_strand_id
1 'polypeptide(L)'
;MLKDGIGFDRVIVCCGRVDLRYGIDGLSSYVRLHYSLNPIEKGTLFLFCGTRADRIKGIIYEGDGTTLITKRLSKGNRFQWPRTPDEAKELSKEQYRLLMNGFAIEGTIREFHAEKHEKAPGTDTGILEKSS
;
A
#
# COMPACT_ATOMS: atom_id res chain seq x y z
N MET A 1 -3.78 -1.20 -13.96
CA MET A 1 -3.90 -0.08 -13.05
C MET A 1 -3.06 -0.21 -11.79
N LEU A 2 -3.45 -1.07 -10.87
CA LEU A 2 -2.65 -1.17 -9.63
C LEU A 2 -1.25 -1.70 -9.87
N LYS A 3 -1.12 -2.73 -10.65
CA LYS A 3 0.18 -3.36 -10.85
C LYS A 3 1.17 -2.46 -11.57
N ASP A 4 0.71 -1.67 -12.53
CA ASP A 4 1.59 -0.82 -13.33
C ASP A 4 1.76 0.59 -12.77
N GLY A 5 0.96 0.97 -11.77
CA GLY A 5 1.07 2.29 -11.16
C GLY A 5 0.58 3.43 -12.03
N ILE A 6 -0.22 3.14 -13.03
CA ILE A 6 -0.75 4.15 -13.94
C ILE A 6 -2.16 4.54 -13.52
N GLY A 7 -2.46 5.81 -13.59
CA GLY A 7 -3.80 6.33 -13.29
C GLY A 7 -3.88 7.09 -11.98
N PHE A 8 -2.76 7.24 -11.27
CA PHE A 8 -2.72 8.01 -10.04
C PHE A 8 -1.35 8.64 -9.86
N ASP A 9 -1.30 9.74 -9.10
CA ASP A 9 -0.09 10.52 -8.91
C ASP A 9 0.58 10.24 -7.57
N ARG A 10 -0.22 9.95 -6.55
CA ARG A 10 0.26 9.67 -5.19
C ARG A 10 -0.42 8.44 -4.66
N VAL A 11 0.29 7.72 -3.81
CA VAL A 11 -0.26 6.54 -3.13
C VAL A 11 -0.06 6.70 -1.65
N ILE A 12 -1.14 6.57 -0.90
CA ILE A 12 -1.09 6.59 0.56
C ILE A 12 -1.65 5.26 1.05
N VAL A 13 -0.84 4.56 1.83
CA VAL A 13 -1.22 3.28 2.43
C VAL A 13 -1.76 3.54 3.83
N CYS A 14 -2.96 3.06 4.09
CA CYS A 14 -3.51 3.08 5.43
C CYS A 14 -3.04 1.81 6.12
N CYS A 15 -2.10 1.98 7.06
CA CYS A 15 -1.46 0.86 7.73
C CYS A 15 -2.42 0.16 8.69
N GLY A 16 -2.08 -1.08 9.03
CA GLY A 16 -2.94 -1.84 9.91
C GLY A 16 -4.06 -2.53 9.17
N ARG A 17 -5.09 -2.87 9.92
CA ARG A 17 -6.24 -3.61 9.39
C ARG A 17 -7.42 -2.69 9.23
N VAL A 18 -8.08 -2.79 8.09
CA VAL A 18 -9.28 -2.01 7.82
C VAL A 18 -10.38 -2.99 7.43
N ASP A 19 -11.60 -2.71 7.86
CA ASP A 19 -12.74 -3.54 7.52
C ASP A 19 -13.05 -3.35 6.03
N LEU A 20 -12.75 -4.36 5.23
CA LEU A 20 -12.93 -4.28 3.79
C LEU A 20 -14.38 -4.43 3.34
N ARG A 21 -15.32 -4.52 4.28
CA ARG A 21 -16.73 -4.43 3.95
C ARG A 21 -17.16 -2.99 3.68
N TYR A 22 -16.36 -2.03 4.07
CA TYR A 22 -16.64 -0.62 3.75
C TYR A 22 -16.63 -0.40 2.25
N GLY A 23 -17.59 0.40 1.78
CA GLY A 23 -17.61 0.89 0.42
C GLY A 23 -16.95 2.26 0.33
N ILE A 24 -17.28 2.99 -0.74
CA ILE A 24 -16.67 4.29 -1.00
C ILE A 24 -16.85 5.24 0.18
N ASP A 25 -18.08 5.39 0.66
CA ASP A 25 -18.35 6.36 1.73
C ASP A 25 -17.69 5.96 3.03
N GLY A 26 -17.71 4.68 3.35
CA GLY A 26 -17.08 4.18 4.58
C GLY A 26 -15.58 4.39 4.56
N LEU A 27 -14.92 4.07 3.45
CA LEU A 27 -13.48 4.24 3.34
C LEU A 27 -13.09 5.71 3.30
N SER A 28 -13.87 6.54 2.62
CA SER A 28 -13.63 8.00 2.61
C SER A 28 -13.74 8.58 4.01
N SER A 29 -14.75 8.16 4.76
CA SER A 29 -14.90 8.60 6.14
C SER A 29 -13.75 8.12 7.01
N TYR A 30 -13.30 6.90 6.79
CA TYR A 30 -12.18 6.34 7.53
C TYR A 30 -10.92 7.18 7.34
N VAL A 31 -10.62 7.56 6.10
CA VAL A 31 -9.46 8.41 5.80
C VAL A 31 -9.58 9.75 6.50
N ARG A 32 -10.74 10.36 6.41
CA ARG A 32 -10.95 11.71 6.97
C ARG A 32 -10.91 11.70 8.49
N LEU A 33 -11.61 10.76 9.10
CA LEU A 33 -11.76 10.75 10.55
C LEU A 33 -10.58 10.14 11.26
N HIS A 34 -9.96 9.13 10.67
CA HIS A 34 -8.89 8.41 11.33
C HIS A 34 -7.52 9.04 11.13
N TYR A 35 -7.29 9.64 9.97
CA TYR A 35 -5.97 10.20 9.63
C TYR A 35 -6.00 11.69 9.39
N SER A 36 -7.15 12.33 9.41
CA SER A 36 -7.30 13.75 9.09
C SER A 36 -6.77 14.08 7.69
N LEU A 37 -6.94 13.15 6.76
CA LEU A 37 -6.54 13.35 5.37
C LEU A 37 -7.77 13.62 4.52
N ASN A 38 -7.54 14.21 3.35
CA ASN A 38 -8.62 14.56 2.42
C ASN A 38 -8.82 13.43 1.41
N PRO A 39 -9.92 12.65 1.51
CA PRO A 39 -10.14 11.54 0.58
C PRO A 39 -10.47 11.96 -0.85
N ILE A 40 -10.80 13.24 -1.06
CA ILE A 40 -11.12 13.74 -2.40
C ILE A 40 -10.01 14.60 -2.98
N GLU A 41 -8.79 14.32 -2.61
CA GLU A 41 -7.64 14.93 -3.26
C GLU A 41 -7.42 14.20 -4.58
N LYS A 42 -7.62 14.91 -5.69
CA LYS A 42 -7.60 14.31 -7.02
C LYS A 42 -6.26 13.65 -7.29
N GLY A 43 -6.31 12.43 -7.81
CA GLY A 43 -5.11 11.69 -8.19
C GLY A 43 -4.42 10.95 -7.07
N THR A 44 -4.91 11.04 -5.84
CA THR A 44 -4.32 10.32 -4.72
C THR A 44 -5.09 9.01 -4.50
N LEU A 45 -4.36 7.91 -4.57
CA LEU A 45 -4.90 6.57 -4.31
C LEU A 45 -4.66 6.22 -2.86
N PHE A 46 -5.75 5.93 -2.13
CA PHE A 46 -5.67 5.44 -0.76
C PHE A 46 -5.88 3.94 -0.77
N LEU A 47 -4.97 3.19 -0.17
CA LEU A 47 -5.03 1.74 -0.16
C LEU A 47 -5.25 1.20 1.25
N PHE A 48 -6.06 0.16 1.33
CA PHE A 48 -6.48 -0.48 2.57
C PHE A 48 -6.32 -1.99 2.45
N CYS A 49 -5.96 -2.63 3.53
CA CYS A 49 -5.79 -4.08 3.55
C CYS A 49 -6.57 -4.68 4.71
N GLY A 50 -7.16 -5.83 4.48
CA GLY A 50 -7.88 -6.55 5.51
C GLY A 50 -6.98 -7.44 6.35
N THR A 51 -7.61 -8.25 7.20
CA THR A 51 -6.89 -9.11 8.13
C THR A 51 -6.04 -10.15 7.43
N ARG A 52 -6.53 -10.68 6.32
CA ARG A 52 -5.88 -11.83 5.67
C ARG A 52 -4.75 -11.46 4.74
N ALA A 53 -4.60 -10.19 4.42
CA ALA A 53 -3.52 -9.68 3.60
C ALA A 53 -3.49 -10.21 2.15
N ASP A 54 -4.51 -10.94 1.73
CA ASP A 54 -4.64 -11.39 0.33
C ASP A 54 -5.58 -10.50 -0.47
N ARG A 55 -6.13 -9.47 0.15
CA ARG A 55 -7.12 -8.61 -0.48
C ARG A 55 -6.91 -7.17 -0.05
N ILE A 56 -6.93 -6.28 -1.03
CA ILE A 56 -6.84 -4.84 -0.77
C ILE A 56 -7.98 -4.13 -1.47
N LYS A 57 -8.33 -2.97 -0.94
CA LYS A 57 -9.23 -2.03 -1.60
C LYS A 57 -8.50 -0.72 -1.74
N GLY A 58 -8.92 0.04 -2.75
CA GLY A 58 -8.39 1.37 -2.96
C GLY A 58 -9.50 2.31 -3.35
N ILE A 59 -9.36 3.58 -2.96
CA ILE A 59 -10.25 4.63 -3.43
C ILE A 59 -9.42 5.74 -4.04
N ILE A 60 -9.91 6.28 -5.14
CA ILE A 60 -9.26 7.41 -5.79
C ILE A 60 -10.33 8.37 -6.30
N TYR A 61 -10.16 9.66 -6.00
CA TYR A 61 -11.05 10.68 -6.50
C TYR A 61 -10.53 11.18 -7.84
N GLU A 62 -11.39 11.15 -8.86
CA GLU A 62 -10.99 11.46 -10.22
C GLU A 62 -11.48 12.82 -10.71
N GLY A 63 -12.03 13.64 -9.80
CA GLY A 63 -12.49 14.96 -10.13
C GLY A 63 -14.00 15.04 -10.29
N ASP A 64 -14.59 13.99 -10.83
CA ASP A 64 -16.05 13.91 -11.01
C ASP A 64 -16.69 12.88 -10.09
N GLY A 65 -15.89 12.09 -9.41
CA GLY A 65 -16.38 11.04 -8.53
C GLY A 65 -15.24 10.22 -7.99
N THR A 66 -15.58 9.29 -7.10
CA THR A 66 -14.62 8.40 -6.46
C THR A 66 -14.76 7.00 -7.04
N THR A 67 -13.63 6.41 -7.42
CA THR A 67 -13.58 5.04 -7.92
C THR A 67 -13.10 4.13 -6.81
N LEU A 68 -13.80 3.01 -6.64
CA LEU A 68 -13.42 1.96 -5.70
C LEU A 68 -12.79 0.82 -6.46
N ILE A 69 -11.62 0.39 -6.01
CA ILE A 69 -10.89 -0.70 -6.62
C ILE A 69 -10.76 -1.81 -5.59
N THR A 70 -10.96 -3.05 -6.03
CA THR A 70 -10.73 -4.22 -5.19
C THR A 70 -9.80 -5.17 -5.92
N LYS A 71 -8.78 -5.65 -5.21
CA LYS A 71 -7.90 -6.66 -5.77
C LYS A 71 -7.71 -7.79 -4.76
N ARG A 72 -7.92 -9.02 -5.23
CA ARG A 72 -7.66 -10.21 -4.45
C ARG A 72 -6.56 -10.98 -5.15
N LEU A 73 -5.51 -11.30 -4.38
CA LEU A 73 -4.41 -12.09 -4.92
C LEU A 73 -4.84 -13.54 -5.13
N SER A 74 -4.18 -14.18 -6.08
CA SER A 74 -4.40 -15.59 -6.34
C SER A 74 -4.04 -16.41 -5.13
N LYS A 75 -4.60 -17.62 -5.05
CA LYS A 75 -4.47 -18.50 -3.91
C LYS A 75 -3.01 -18.63 -3.46
N GLY A 76 -2.79 -18.45 -2.18
CA GLY A 76 -1.47 -18.62 -1.57
C GLY A 76 -0.61 -17.37 -1.55
N ASN A 77 -1.02 -16.30 -2.23
CA ASN A 77 -0.24 -15.07 -2.29
C ASN A 77 -0.78 -14.06 -1.28
N ARG A 78 0.10 -13.23 -0.75
CA ARG A 78 -0.26 -12.23 0.24
C ARG A 78 0.58 -10.97 0.04
N PHE A 79 0.02 -9.84 0.46
CA PHE A 79 0.76 -8.60 0.57
C PHE A 79 1.49 -8.56 1.91
N GLN A 80 2.67 -7.96 1.92
CA GLN A 80 3.40 -7.66 3.15
C GLN A 80 2.99 -6.27 3.64
N TRP A 81 1.78 -6.16 4.16
CA TRP A 81 1.18 -4.87 4.49
C TRP A 81 1.78 -4.30 5.77
N PRO A 82 2.14 -3.00 5.78
CA PRO A 82 2.60 -2.38 7.03
C PRO A 82 1.48 -2.39 8.05
N ARG A 83 1.78 -2.87 9.24
CA ARG A 83 0.77 -3.12 10.27
C ARG A 83 0.83 -2.15 11.44
N THR A 84 1.58 -1.06 11.32
CA THR A 84 1.60 -0.02 12.36
C THR A 84 0.21 0.60 12.46
N PRO A 85 -0.49 0.45 13.58
CA PRO A 85 -1.86 0.99 13.70
C PRO A 85 -1.86 2.51 13.64
N ASP A 86 -3.00 3.05 13.17
CA ASP A 86 -3.26 4.49 13.18
C ASP A 86 -2.25 5.31 12.38
N GLU A 87 -1.63 4.70 11.39
CA GLU A 87 -0.65 5.35 10.56
C GLU A 87 -1.04 5.30 9.10
N ALA A 88 -0.77 6.38 8.38
CA ALA A 88 -0.90 6.40 6.93
C ALA A 88 0.45 6.82 6.37
N LYS A 89 0.91 6.12 5.33
CA LYS A 89 2.22 6.38 4.75
C LYS A 89 2.10 6.66 3.27
N GLU A 90 2.72 7.75 2.85
CA GLU A 90 2.82 8.00 1.42
C GLU A 90 4.00 7.22 0.87
N LEU A 91 3.77 6.46 -0.21
CA LEU A 91 4.78 5.60 -0.78
C LEU A 91 5.46 6.27 -1.96
N SER A 92 6.77 6.06 -2.06
CA SER A 92 7.49 6.36 -3.29
C SER A 92 7.09 5.34 -4.37
N LYS A 93 7.45 5.63 -5.62
CA LYS A 93 7.19 4.69 -6.71
C LYS A 93 7.87 3.36 -6.46
N GLU A 94 9.08 3.39 -5.91
CA GLU A 94 9.81 2.18 -5.62
C GLU A 94 9.12 1.36 -4.53
N GLN A 95 8.69 2.02 -3.45
CA GLN A 95 7.99 1.33 -2.37
C GLN A 95 6.68 0.74 -2.85
N TYR A 96 5.96 1.48 -3.68
CA TYR A 96 4.70 0.98 -4.24
C TYR A 96 4.95 -0.29 -5.05
N ARG A 97 5.99 -0.28 -5.89
CA ARG A 97 6.31 -1.44 -6.71
C ARG A 97 6.67 -2.64 -5.85
N LEU A 98 7.45 -2.42 -4.79
CA LEU A 98 7.81 -3.50 -3.88
C LEU A 98 6.57 -4.09 -3.22
N LEU A 99 5.70 -3.24 -2.71
CA LEU A 99 4.49 -3.70 -2.04
C LEU A 99 3.60 -4.50 -2.97
N MET A 100 3.41 -4.01 -4.19
CA MET A 100 2.56 -4.69 -5.17
C MET A 100 3.15 -6.03 -5.62
N ASN A 101 4.45 -6.22 -5.46
CA ASN A 101 5.11 -7.47 -5.81
C ASN A 101 5.32 -8.39 -4.59
N GLY A 102 4.70 -8.08 -3.48
CA GLY A 102 4.70 -8.96 -2.32
C GLY A 102 5.82 -8.74 -1.33
N PHE A 103 6.56 -7.66 -1.45
CA PHE A 103 7.68 -7.37 -0.54
C PHE A 103 7.25 -6.41 0.55
N ALA A 104 7.92 -6.51 1.70
CA ALA A 104 7.71 -5.57 2.79
C ALA A 104 8.42 -4.26 2.47
N ILE A 105 7.81 -3.16 2.90
CA ILE A 105 8.37 -1.84 2.63
C ILE A 105 9.01 -1.21 3.86
N GLU A 106 8.68 -1.68 5.05
CA GLU A 106 9.17 -1.06 6.29
C GLU A 106 10.67 -1.13 6.43
N GLY A 107 11.27 -2.21 5.97
CA GLY A 107 12.71 -2.37 6.05
C GLY A 107 13.47 -1.64 4.96
N THR A 108 12.82 -1.29 3.86
CA THR A 108 13.53 -0.73 2.71
C THR A 108 14.07 0.67 2.98
N ILE A 109 13.39 1.44 3.81
CA ILE A 109 13.81 2.80 4.11
C ILE A 109 15.17 2.81 4.78
N ARG A 110 15.35 1.93 5.75
CA ARG A 110 16.64 1.84 6.45
C ARG A 110 17.72 1.24 5.58
N GLU A 111 17.35 0.26 4.77
CA GLU A 111 18.28 -0.46 3.94
C GLU A 111 18.99 0.44 2.95
N PHE A 112 18.28 1.38 2.42
CA PHE A 112 18.87 2.29 1.46
C PHE A 112 19.84 3.28 2.10
N HIS A 113 19.85 3.32 3.40
CA HIS A 113 20.80 4.15 4.13
C HIS A 113 22.02 3.38 4.57
N ALA A 114 21.85 2.15 4.86
CA ALA A 114 22.93 1.34 5.32
C ALA A 114 23.70 0.80 4.16
N GLU A 115 23.58 0.02 4.27
CA GLU A 115 24.23 -0.90 3.75
C GLU A 115 24.29 -1.72 3.51
N LYS A 116 23.87 -2.44 3.71
CA LYS A 116 23.97 -3.31 3.37
C LYS A 116 23.59 -4.24 3.37
N HIS A 117 23.38 -4.66 3.57
CA HIS A 117 23.32 -5.43 3.34
C HIS A 117 22.79 -6.36 3.24
N GLU A 118 22.55 -6.92 3.38
CA GLU A 118 22.51 -7.62 2.94
C GLU A 118 21.92 -8.40 2.72
N LYS A 119 21.56 -8.71 2.66
CA LYS A 119 21.26 -9.33 2.12
C LYS A 119 20.77 -9.98 1.62
N ALA A 120 20.32 -10.37 1.99
CA ALA A 120 20.12 -10.85 1.09
C ALA A 120 19.80 -11.44 0.89
N PRO A 121 19.71 -11.80 1.12
CA PRO A 121 19.58 -12.14 0.53
C PRO A 121 19.11 -12.40 0.35
N GLY A 122 18.84 -13.00 0.59
CA GLY A 122 19.02 -13.08 0.08
C GLY A 122 18.49 -12.87 0.03
N THR A 123 18.22 -12.84 -0.06
CA THR A 123 18.27 -12.30 -0.33
C THR A 123 18.01 -11.88 -0.43
N ASP A 124 17.74 -12.23 -0.41
CA ASP A 124 18.07 -11.51 -0.74
C ASP A 124 17.70 -11.21 -0.89
N THR A 125 17.44 -11.58 -0.69
CA THR A 125 17.77 -10.96 -1.02
C THR A 125 17.61 -10.48 -1.16
N GLY A 126 17.18 -10.97 -0.99
CA GLY A 126 17.81 -10.36 -1.43
C GLY A 126 17.54 -9.85 -1.45
N ILE A 127 17.30 -9.94 -1.49
CA ILE A 127 17.70 -9.17 -1.78
C ILE A 127 17.55 -8.86 -1.88
N LEU A 128 17.35 -9.27 -1.75
CA LEU A 128 17.84 -8.65 -2.01
C LEU A 128 17.60 -8.60 -2.01
N GLU A 129 17.51 -8.94 -1.79
CA GLU A 129 17.90 -8.61 -1.94
C GLU A 129 17.56 -8.49 -1.87
N LYS A 130 17.35 -8.67 -1.80
CA LYS A 130 17.61 -8.26 -1.79
C LYS A 130 17.30 -8.05 -1.85
N SER A 131 17.18 -8.29 -1.77
CA SER A 131 17.50 -7.80 -1.93
C SER A 131 17.14 -7.56 -1.88
N SER A 132 16.98 -7.72 -1.90
CA SER A 132 17.37 -7.31 -2.08
C SER A 132 17.18 -7.01 -1.90
#